data_4a0954fe7a4ddacdca59599805afa4d8
#
_entry.id   4a0954fe7a4ddacdca59599805afa4d8
#
_cell.length_a   1.000
_cell.length_b   1.000
_cell.length_c   1.000
_cell.angle_alpha   90.00
_cell.angle_beta   90.00
_cell.angle_gamma   90.00
#
_symmetry.space_group_name_H-M   'P 1'
#
loop_
_entity.id
_entity.type
_entity.pdbx_description
1 polymer ?
#
loop_
_entity_poly.entity_id
_entity_poly.type
_entity_poly.pdbx_seq_one_letter_code
_entity_poly.pdbx_strand_id
1 'polypeptide(L)'
;MPQRVRLLIGLLLLAAPVAAGEEKAAGSPKEMPPLSIRVLGAEEWKCEVRDVEKVLHSAAGELWRYFPERRLPPLEVSARGGPIVLFNRGPEGQIRICLDTGERLWAQMAFQFAHEFGHILCEFDGKHAPTKWFEESLCETASLFALRRMAGTWEKDPPYPNWRSFAPHLAEYAAERLKKAKLPEGKTFPQWYRENAEALRANATDRDRNTIVAGVLLPLLEAEPEAWEAVSYLNKETFPGPYTFQDHLKAWRRQCPEKHRAFVAKVAKTFEISLDGSP
;
A
#
# COMPACT_ATOMS: atom_id res chain seq x y z
N MET A 1 -31.27 -51.74 -66.62
CA MET A 1 -31.07 -51.22 -65.24
C MET A 1 -29.94 -50.21 -65.30
N PRO A 2 -30.18 -48.90 -65.10
CA PRO A 2 -29.12 -47.91 -65.23
C PRO A 2 -28.49 -47.59 -63.85
N GLN A 3 -27.13 -47.53 -63.87
CA GLN A 3 -26.30 -47.12 -62.77
C GLN A 3 -26.46 -45.63 -62.49
N ARG A 4 -26.70 -45.30 -61.23
CA ARG A 4 -26.69 -43.91 -60.72
C ARG A 4 -25.27 -43.51 -60.32
N VAL A 5 -24.70 -42.55 -61.05
CA VAL A 5 -23.46 -41.86 -60.71
C VAL A 5 -23.78 -40.82 -59.63
N ARG A 6 -23.11 -40.91 -58.44
CA ARG A 6 -23.15 -39.92 -57.38
C ARG A 6 -21.97 -38.96 -57.55
N LEU A 7 -22.34 -37.69 -57.86
CA LEU A 7 -21.38 -36.59 -57.89
C LEU A 7 -21.11 -36.13 -56.45
N LEU A 8 -19.85 -36.24 -55.99
CA LEU A 8 -19.37 -35.68 -54.76
C LEU A 8 -18.86 -34.25 -55.04
N ILE A 9 -19.58 -33.24 -54.53
CA ILE A 9 -19.13 -31.84 -54.55
C ILE A 9 -18.28 -31.64 -53.29
N GLY A 10 -16.95 -31.53 -53.46
CA GLY A 10 -16.00 -31.19 -52.39
C GLY A 10 -16.10 -29.67 -52.10
N LEU A 11 -16.52 -29.33 -50.89
CA LEU A 11 -16.51 -27.93 -50.39
C LEU A 11 -15.12 -27.65 -49.87
N LEU A 12 -14.34 -26.81 -50.58
CA LEU A 12 -13.06 -26.27 -50.13
C LEU A 12 -13.35 -25.14 -49.14
N LEU A 13 -13.15 -25.39 -47.82
CA LEU A 13 -13.10 -24.36 -46.82
C LEU A 13 -11.72 -23.67 -46.86
N LEU A 14 -11.66 -22.46 -47.36
CA LEU A 14 -10.53 -21.55 -47.25
C LEU A 14 -10.47 -21.04 -45.77
N ALA A 15 -9.54 -21.56 -45.00
CA ALA A 15 -9.22 -21.00 -43.67
C ALA A 15 -8.41 -19.72 -43.85
N ALA A 16 -8.97 -18.60 -43.44
CA ALA A 16 -8.24 -17.32 -43.35
C ALA A 16 -7.23 -17.40 -42.17
N PRO A 17 -6.02 -16.83 -42.33
CA PRO A 17 -5.06 -16.81 -41.22
C PRO A 17 -5.58 -15.87 -40.12
N VAL A 18 -5.73 -16.40 -38.92
CA VAL A 18 -5.92 -15.61 -37.69
C VAL A 18 -4.63 -14.83 -37.46
N ALA A 19 -4.71 -13.51 -37.55
CA ALA A 19 -3.60 -12.63 -37.16
C ALA A 19 -3.29 -12.89 -35.68
N ALA A 20 -2.10 -13.41 -35.40
CA ALA A 20 -1.56 -13.48 -34.05
C ALA A 20 -1.43 -12.04 -33.54
N GLY A 21 -2.25 -11.67 -32.56
CA GLY A 21 -2.10 -10.43 -31.84
C GLY A 21 -0.71 -10.41 -31.21
N GLU A 22 0.06 -9.37 -31.48
CA GLU A 22 1.32 -9.09 -30.80
C GLU A 22 1.04 -9.00 -29.29
N GLU A 23 1.44 -10.05 -28.57
CA GLU A 23 1.53 -10.05 -27.13
C GLU A 23 2.54 -8.97 -26.76
N LYS A 24 2.04 -7.84 -26.24
CA LYS A 24 2.88 -6.74 -25.76
C LYS A 24 3.84 -7.34 -24.74
N ALA A 25 5.10 -7.48 -25.10
CA ALA A 25 6.15 -7.99 -24.23
C ALA A 25 6.07 -7.23 -22.90
N ALA A 26 5.78 -7.94 -21.83
CA ALA A 26 5.86 -7.43 -20.49
C ALA A 26 7.28 -6.88 -20.32
N GLY A 27 7.39 -5.54 -20.14
CA GLY A 27 8.68 -4.89 -19.98
C GLY A 27 9.44 -5.59 -18.86
N SER A 28 10.75 -5.76 -19.04
CA SER A 28 11.65 -6.32 -18.03
C SER A 28 11.33 -5.69 -16.68
N PRO A 29 11.31 -6.46 -15.57
CA PRO A 29 11.06 -5.92 -14.25
C PRO A 29 12.01 -4.75 -14.01
N LYS A 30 11.46 -3.53 -13.81
CA LYS A 30 12.29 -2.38 -13.47
C LYS A 30 13.02 -2.72 -12.19
N GLU A 31 14.33 -2.62 -12.19
CA GLU A 31 15.15 -2.87 -11.02
C GLU A 31 14.69 -1.95 -9.89
N MET A 32 14.42 -2.56 -8.72
CA MET A 32 13.96 -1.82 -7.55
C MET A 32 15.05 -0.83 -7.11
N PRO A 33 14.70 0.45 -6.85
CA PRO A 33 15.70 1.41 -6.41
C PRO A 33 16.39 0.94 -5.12
N PRO A 34 17.68 1.19 -4.92
CA PRO A 34 18.37 0.81 -3.70
C PRO A 34 17.74 1.51 -2.49
N LEU A 35 17.46 0.74 -1.44
CA LEU A 35 16.96 1.23 -0.16
C LEU A 35 17.93 0.79 0.93
N SER A 36 18.53 1.76 1.63
CA SER A 36 19.42 1.50 2.76
C SER A 36 18.64 1.56 4.06
N ILE A 37 18.61 0.44 4.80
CA ILE A 37 18.02 0.35 6.14
C ILE A 37 19.14 -0.04 7.11
N ARG A 38 19.33 0.75 8.15
CA ARG A 38 20.29 0.50 9.24
C ARG A 38 19.51 0.29 10.53
N VAL A 39 19.72 -0.82 11.17
CA VAL A 39 19.14 -1.15 12.48
C VAL A 39 20.06 -0.65 13.57
N LEU A 40 19.54 0.13 14.51
CA LEU A 40 20.25 0.71 15.64
C LEU A 40 19.89 0.00 16.95
N GLY A 41 20.79 0.04 17.96
CA GLY A 41 20.51 -0.47 19.30
C GLY A 41 20.36 -2.00 19.36
N ALA A 42 21.42 -2.73 19.00
CA ALA A 42 21.39 -4.18 18.86
C ALA A 42 20.81 -4.93 20.09
N GLU A 43 21.13 -4.51 21.29
CA GLU A 43 20.66 -5.16 22.54
C GLU A 43 19.16 -4.96 22.80
N GLU A 44 18.60 -3.86 22.32
CA GLU A 44 17.20 -3.51 22.55
C GLU A 44 16.23 -4.41 21.77
N TRP A 45 16.68 -4.98 20.65
CA TRP A 45 15.88 -5.88 19.82
C TRP A 45 15.69 -7.27 20.44
N LYS A 46 16.60 -7.71 21.33
CA LYS A 46 16.61 -9.05 21.92
C LYS A 46 16.57 -10.19 20.90
N CYS A 47 17.08 -9.94 19.72
CA CYS A 47 17.26 -10.89 18.62
C CYS A 47 18.40 -10.42 17.73
N GLU A 48 18.76 -11.25 16.74
CA GLU A 48 19.82 -10.91 15.80
C GLU A 48 19.45 -9.69 14.93
N VAL A 49 20.27 -8.66 14.93
CA VAL A 49 20.07 -7.44 14.12
C VAL A 49 19.87 -7.78 12.63
N ARG A 50 20.63 -8.76 12.14
CA ARG A 50 20.52 -9.24 10.76
C ARG A 50 19.13 -9.80 10.44
N ASP A 51 18.46 -10.44 11.40
CA ASP A 51 17.11 -10.94 11.23
C ASP A 51 16.12 -9.78 11.16
N VAL A 52 16.28 -8.77 12.02
CA VAL A 52 15.50 -7.53 11.97
C VAL A 52 15.64 -6.88 10.60
N GLU A 53 16.87 -6.67 10.11
CA GLU A 53 17.11 -6.09 8.78
C GLU A 53 16.37 -6.86 7.67
N LYS A 54 16.38 -8.20 7.72
CA LYS A 54 15.68 -9.04 6.75
C LYS A 54 14.16 -8.83 6.79
N VAL A 55 13.56 -8.71 7.98
CA VAL A 55 12.13 -8.41 8.13
C VAL A 55 11.79 -7.03 7.57
N LEU A 56 12.58 -6.02 7.95
CA LEU A 56 12.33 -4.63 7.49
C LEU A 56 12.48 -4.50 5.97
N HIS A 57 13.52 -5.11 5.40
CA HIS A 57 13.70 -5.13 3.95
C HIS A 57 12.58 -5.88 3.22
N SER A 58 12.07 -6.99 3.80
CA SER A 58 10.91 -7.70 3.24
C SER A 58 9.67 -6.80 3.22
N ALA A 59 9.36 -6.14 4.34
CA ALA A 59 8.21 -5.25 4.43
C ALA A 59 8.34 -4.03 3.50
N ALA A 60 9.50 -3.38 3.51
CA ALA A 60 9.78 -2.27 2.60
C ALA A 60 9.65 -2.69 1.14
N GLY A 61 10.20 -3.83 0.75
CA GLY A 61 10.22 -4.32 -0.64
C GLY A 61 8.84 -4.52 -1.22
N GLU A 62 7.85 -4.90 -0.40
CA GLU A 62 6.47 -5.06 -0.88
C GLU A 62 5.80 -3.75 -1.29
N LEU A 63 6.25 -2.63 -0.76
CA LEU A 63 5.77 -1.29 -1.10
C LEU A 63 6.73 -0.59 -2.09
N TRP A 64 8.04 -0.64 -1.82
CA TRP A 64 9.05 0.15 -2.51
C TRP A 64 9.17 -0.16 -4.01
N ARG A 65 8.83 -1.37 -4.42
CA ARG A 65 8.82 -1.78 -5.83
C ARG A 65 7.91 -0.93 -6.72
N TYR A 66 6.94 -0.24 -6.13
CA TYR A 66 6.00 0.64 -6.85
C TYR A 66 6.49 2.09 -6.95
N PHE A 67 7.73 2.37 -6.51
CA PHE A 67 8.35 3.70 -6.55
C PHE A 67 9.67 3.71 -7.34
N PRO A 68 9.67 3.29 -8.61
CA PRO A 68 10.91 3.02 -9.37
C PRO A 68 11.81 4.24 -9.57
N GLU A 69 11.22 5.43 -9.60
CA GLU A 69 11.96 6.68 -9.82
C GLU A 69 12.35 7.39 -8.51
N ARG A 70 11.87 6.89 -7.36
CA ARG A 70 12.09 7.55 -6.08
C ARG A 70 13.44 7.16 -5.48
N ARG A 71 14.04 8.10 -4.74
CA ARG A 71 15.23 7.87 -3.94
C ARG A 71 14.97 8.37 -2.53
N LEU A 72 15.42 7.63 -1.54
CA LEU A 72 15.32 8.00 -0.14
C LEU A 72 16.71 8.09 0.48
N PRO A 73 16.92 9.01 1.44
CA PRO A 73 18.04 8.92 2.35
C PRO A 73 18.04 7.59 3.10
N PRO A 74 19.17 7.15 3.69
CA PRO A 74 19.19 5.97 4.53
C PRO A 74 18.14 6.05 5.64
N LEU A 75 17.51 4.91 5.94
CA LEU A 75 16.59 4.76 7.06
C LEU A 75 17.36 4.24 8.26
N GLU A 76 17.21 4.86 9.42
CA GLU A 76 17.71 4.38 10.70
C GLU A 76 16.54 3.93 11.57
N VAL A 77 16.56 2.67 12.01
CA VAL A 77 15.43 2.06 12.72
C VAL A 77 15.86 1.58 14.08
N SER A 78 15.18 2.01 15.15
CA SER A 78 15.38 1.61 16.54
C SER A 78 14.18 0.84 17.11
N ALA A 79 14.42 0.00 18.14
CA ALA A 79 13.43 -0.90 18.73
C ALA A 79 12.43 -0.21 19.66
N ARG A 80 12.70 1.01 20.11
CA ARG A 80 11.95 1.69 21.18
C ARG A 80 11.63 3.12 20.83
N GLY A 81 10.60 3.64 21.50
CA GLY A 81 10.19 5.04 21.38
C GLY A 81 9.17 5.30 20.30
N GLY A 82 8.55 4.22 19.74
CA GLY A 82 7.58 4.30 18.67
C GLY A 82 6.28 3.54 18.95
N PRO A 83 5.56 3.12 17.88
CA PRO A 83 5.95 3.36 16.46
C PRO A 83 5.81 4.83 16.06
N ILE A 84 6.84 5.37 15.43
CA ILE A 84 6.85 6.75 14.90
C ILE A 84 8.00 6.95 13.90
N VAL A 85 7.75 7.67 12.82
CA VAL A 85 8.79 8.27 12.00
C VAL A 85 9.01 9.72 12.44
N LEU A 86 10.26 10.07 12.74
CA LEU A 86 10.61 11.39 13.29
C LEU A 86 10.71 12.44 12.18
N PHE A 87 10.20 13.66 12.44
CA PHE A 87 10.39 14.80 11.55
C PHE A 87 11.87 15.23 11.47
N ASN A 88 12.58 15.12 12.59
CA ASN A 88 13.99 15.49 12.66
C ASN A 88 14.87 14.41 12.02
N ARG A 89 15.62 14.81 11.00
CA ARG A 89 16.60 13.95 10.34
C ARG A 89 17.81 13.70 11.21
N GLY A 90 18.50 12.59 10.94
CA GLY A 90 19.82 12.34 11.52
C GLY A 90 20.88 13.31 10.98
N PRO A 91 22.11 13.29 11.56
CA PRO A 91 23.19 14.24 11.22
C PRO A 91 23.58 14.25 9.73
N GLU A 92 23.45 13.12 9.05
CA GLU A 92 23.75 12.95 7.62
C GLU A 92 22.48 12.90 6.76
N GLY A 93 21.34 13.39 7.28
CA GLY A 93 20.07 13.44 6.58
C GLY A 93 19.24 12.17 6.66
N GLN A 94 19.63 11.17 7.47
CA GLN A 94 18.90 9.91 7.62
C GLN A 94 17.47 10.15 8.10
N ILE A 95 16.56 9.34 7.59
CA ILE A 95 15.18 9.25 8.10
C ILE A 95 15.21 8.32 9.32
N ARG A 96 14.66 8.77 10.45
CA ARG A 96 14.69 8.03 11.71
C ARG A 96 13.31 7.46 12.02
N ILE A 97 13.25 6.15 12.23
CA ILE A 97 12.06 5.40 12.59
C ILE A 97 12.29 4.75 13.94
N CYS A 98 11.38 4.95 14.88
CA CYS A 98 11.34 4.25 16.14
C CYS A 98 10.17 3.27 16.10
N LEU A 99 10.40 2.01 16.48
CA LEU A 99 9.35 1.00 16.64
C LEU A 99 9.13 0.73 18.14
N ASP A 100 8.10 -0.03 18.44
CA ASP A 100 7.83 -0.57 19.78
C ASP A 100 7.61 -2.08 19.66
N THR A 101 8.70 -2.79 19.36
CA THR A 101 8.71 -4.23 19.09
C THR A 101 10.12 -4.79 19.26
N GLY A 102 10.24 -6.09 19.37
CA GLY A 102 11.53 -6.79 19.51
C GLY A 102 11.34 -8.29 19.44
N GLU A 103 12.39 -9.03 19.82
CA GLU A 103 12.40 -10.49 19.81
C GLU A 103 12.09 -11.02 18.39
N ARG A 104 11.26 -12.05 18.29
CA ARG A 104 10.84 -12.64 17.01
C ARG A 104 9.39 -12.30 16.65
N LEU A 105 8.94 -11.11 17.06
CA LEU A 105 7.60 -10.61 16.74
C LEU A 105 7.55 -10.06 15.31
N TRP A 106 7.98 -10.86 14.33
CA TRP A 106 8.20 -10.43 12.94
C TRP A 106 6.96 -9.81 12.29
N ALA A 107 5.77 -10.35 12.54
CA ALA A 107 4.54 -9.77 11.99
C ALA A 107 4.24 -8.38 12.57
N GLN A 108 4.40 -8.19 13.89
CA GLN A 108 4.25 -6.89 14.52
C GLN A 108 5.30 -5.90 14.05
N MET A 109 6.56 -6.37 13.92
CA MET A 109 7.69 -5.56 13.43
C MET A 109 7.43 -5.08 12.00
N ALA A 110 7.07 -5.98 11.10
CA ALA A 110 6.75 -5.65 9.72
C ALA A 110 5.55 -4.70 9.62
N PHE A 111 4.52 -4.92 10.46
CA PHE A 111 3.33 -4.08 10.52
C PHE A 111 3.67 -2.64 10.94
N GLN A 112 4.36 -2.47 12.06
CA GLN A 112 4.75 -1.14 12.56
C GLN A 112 5.68 -0.43 11.58
N PHE A 113 6.68 -1.14 11.06
CA PHE A 113 7.61 -0.56 10.11
C PHE A 113 6.92 -0.12 8.81
N ALA A 114 6.03 -0.95 8.25
CA ALA A 114 5.30 -0.60 7.04
C ALA A 114 4.36 0.61 7.24
N HIS A 115 3.82 0.80 8.46
CA HIS A 115 3.06 2.00 8.82
C HIS A 115 3.93 3.24 8.74
N GLU A 116 5.06 3.25 9.42
CA GLU A 116 5.98 4.39 9.44
C GLU A 116 6.62 4.64 8.06
N PHE A 117 6.87 3.57 7.32
CA PHE A 117 7.31 3.68 5.93
C PHE A 117 6.22 4.28 5.03
N GLY A 118 4.96 3.99 5.30
CA GLY A 118 3.80 4.63 4.67
C GLY A 118 3.83 6.15 4.79
N HIS A 119 4.09 6.70 5.97
CA HIS A 119 4.27 8.13 6.18
C HIS A 119 5.40 8.71 5.31
N ILE A 120 6.54 8.01 5.22
CA ILE A 120 7.65 8.42 4.35
C ILE A 120 7.22 8.43 2.89
N LEU A 121 6.45 7.44 2.46
CA LEU A 121 5.94 7.36 1.09
C LEU A 121 4.94 8.47 0.79
N CYS A 122 4.12 8.89 1.76
CA CYS A 122 3.19 10.02 1.65
C CYS A 122 3.86 11.39 1.74
N GLU A 123 5.19 11.46 1.94
CA GLU A 123 5.92 12.71 2.17
C GLU A 123 5.34 13.54 3.32
N PHE A 124 5.12 12.89 4.46
CA PHE A 124 4.56 13.49 5.67
C PHE A 124 5.32 14.77 6.07
N ASP A 125 4.60 15.83 6.41
CA ASP A 125 5.20 17.12 6.78
C ASP A 125 4.52 17.80 7.97
N GLY A 126 3.46 17.20 8.52
CA GLY A 126 2.68 17.73 9.64
C GLY A 126 1.74 18.89 9.31
N LYS A 127 1.63 19.31 8.03
CA LYS A 127 0.82 20.48 7.62
C LYS A 127 -0.65 20.16 7.36
N HIS A 128 -1.00 18.88 7.19
CA HIS A 128 -2.33 18.44 6.77
C HIS A 128 -3.22 17.98 7.95
N ALA A 129 -3.20 18.72 9.06
CA ALA A 129 -3.92 18.36 10.29
C ALA A 129 -5.39 17.99 10.10
N PRO A 130 -6.23 18.69 9.31
CA PRO A 130 -7.64 18.34 9.15
C PRO A 130 -7.90 16.99 8.46
N THR A 131 -6.92 16.48 7.69
CA THR A 131 -7.02 15.24 6.92
C THR A 131 -5.93 14.23 7.27
N LYS A 132 -5.19 14.46 8.35
CA LYS A 132 -4.14 13.57 8.86
C LYS A 132 -4.65 12.14 9.07
N TRP A 133 -5.90 11.98 9.50
CA TRP A 133 -6.55 10.68 9.65
C TRP A 133 -6.55 9.85 8.36
N PHE A 134 -6.61 10.50 7.18
CA PHE A 134 -6.58 9.80 5.90
C PHE A 134 -5.18 9.27 5.58
N GLU A 135 -4.15 10.05 5.86
CA GLU A 135 -2.76 9.59 5.79
C GLU A 135 -2.52 8.42 6.75
N GLU A 136 -2.98 8.51 8.02
CA GLU A 136 -2.91 7.40 8.97
C GLU A 136 -3.62 6.14 8.46
N SER A 137 -4.79 6.30 7.82
CA SER A 137 -5.51 5.19 7.21
C SER A 137 -4.77 4.57 6.02
N LEU A 138 -4.06 5.38 5.22
CA LEU A 138 -3.18 4.88 4.15
C LEU A 138 -1.96 4.15 4.72
N CYS A 139 -1.38 4.63 5.83
CA CYS A 139 -0.29 3.96 6.52
C CYS A 139 -0.74 2.62 7.12
N GLU A 140 -1.93 2.57 7.72
CA GLU A 140 -2.55 1.31 8.16
C GLU A 140 -2.78 0.35 6.96
N THR A 141 -3.22 0.89 5.81
CA THR A 141 -3.36 0.11 4.57
C THR A 141 -2.02 -0.42 4.10
N ALA A 142 -0.94 0.37 4.19
CA ALA A 142 0.41 -0.05 3.84
C ALA A 142 0.89 -1.22 4.72
N SER A 143 0.59 -1.18 6.02
CA SER A 143 0.89 -2.28 6.94
C SER A 143 0.19 -3.57 6.56
N LEU A 144 -1.12 -3.50 6.31
CA LEU A 144 -1.93 -4.66 5.93
C LEU A 144 -1.51 -5.22 4.57
N PHE A 145 -1.28 -4.35 3.59
CA PHE A 145 -0.81 -4.72 2.26
C PHE A 145 0.56 -5.41 2.34
N ALA A 146 1.53 -4.81 3.05
CA ALA A 146 2.86 -5.37 3.20
C ALA A 146 2.82 -6.77 3.83
N LEU A 147 2.08 -6.96 4.92
CA LEU A 147 1.96 -8.27 5.57
C LEU A 147 1.36 -9.34 4.65
N ARG A 148 0.28 -9.01 3.93
CA ARG A 148 -0.39 -9.95 3.02
C ARG A 148 0.51 -10.32 1.84
N ARG A 149 1.24 -9.34 1.31
CA ARG A 149 2.22 -9.56 0.23
C ARG A 149 3.40 -10.38 0.74
N MET A 150 3.98 -10.02 1.92
CA MET A 150 5.06 -10.78 2.55
C MET A 150 4.66 -12.24 2.78
N ALA A 151 3.44 -12.52 3.21
CA ALA A 151 2.96 -13.90 3.39
C ALA A 151 3.12 -14.69 2.08
N GLY A 152 2.64 -14.16 0.96
CA GLY A 152 2.80 -14.80 -0.35
C GLY A 152 4.25 -14.87 -0.84
N THR A 153 5.08 -13.87 -0.53
CA THR A 153 6.50 -13.88 -0.88
C THR A 153 7.26 -14.91 -0.04
N TRP A 154 7.06 -14.94 1.28
CA TRP A 154 7.76 -15.86 2.18
C TRP A 154 7.35 -17.32 2.02
N GLU A 155 6.15 -17.57 1.51
CA GLU A 155 5.74 -18.92 1.13
C GLU A 155 6.62 -19.51 0.01
N LYS A 156 7.09 -18.66 -0.90
CA LYS A 156 7.87 -19.05 -2.09
C LYS A 156 9.37 -18.82 -1.90
N ASP A 157 9.75 -17.62 -1.48
CA ASP A 157 11.12 -17.13 -1.36
C ASP A 157 11.32 -16.34 -0.06
N PRO A 158 11.39 -17.03 1.10
CA PRO A 158 11.65 -16.36 2.38
C PRO A 158 13.10 -15.90 2.51
N PRO A 159 13.42 -14.90 3.37
CA PRO A 159 14.80 -14.46 3.65
C PRO A 159 15.74 -15.58 4.10
N TYR A 160 15.20 -16.58 4.78
CA TYR A 160 15.87 -17.83 5.13
C TYR A 160 14.91 -18.99 4.87
N PRO A 161 15.38 -20.15 4.37
CA PRO A 161 14.51 -21.27 4.02
C PRO A 161 13.60 -21.76 5.17
N ASN A 162 14.10 -21.70 6.41
CA ASN A 162 13.35 -22.09 7.62
C ASN A 162 12.27 -21.07 8.03
N TRP A 163 12.26 -19.86 7.46
CA TRP A 163 11.22 -18.85 7.72
C TRP A 163 9.96 -19.05 6.88
N ARG A 164 9.96 -19.97 5.93
CA ARG A 164 8.77 -20.31 5.13
C ARG A 164 7.56 -20.65 6.00
N SER A 165 7.78 -21.37 7.10
CA SER A 165 6.72 -21.73 8.05
C SER A 165 6.11 -20.55 8.79
N PHE A 166 6.73 -19.36 8.75
CA PHE A 166 6.20 -18.15 9.35
C PHE A 166 5.24 -17.39 8.44
N ALA A 167 5.21 -17.69 7.13
CA ALA A 167 4.35 -17.00 6.17
C ALA A 167 2.85 -16.94 6.58
N PRO A 168 2.21 -18.02 7.09
CA PRO A 168 0.82 -17.95 7.57
C PRO A 168 0.61 -16.95 8.69
N HIS A 169 1.57 -16.78 9.61
CA HIS A 169 1.45 -15.84 10.74
C HIS A 169 1.42 -14.38 10.30
N LEU A 170 2.06 -14.03 9.17
CA LEU A 170 1.96 -12.71 8.58
C LEU A 170 0.53 -12.44 8.07
N ALA A 171 -0.06 -13.42 7.37
CA ALA A 171 -1.44 -13.32 6.88
C ALA A 171 -2.46 -13.28 8.02
N GLU A 172 -2.29 -14.13 9.04
CA GLU A 172 -3.14 -14.19 10.24
C GLU A 172 -3.14 -12.86 10.98
N TYR A 173 -1.96 -12.26 11.19
CA TYR A 173 -1.86 -10.96 11.87
C TYR A 173 -2.66 -9.88 11.14
N ALA A 174 -2.54 -9.79 9.81
CA ALA A 174 -3.32 -8.86 9.01
C ALA A 174 -4.84 -9.15 9.08
N ALA A 175 -5.23 -10.43 9.00
CA ALA A 175 -6.63 -10.84 9.07
C ALA A 175 -7.27 -10.52 10.43
N GLU A 176 -6.55 -10.73 11.54
CA GLU A 176 -7.03 -10.39 12.89
C GLU A 176 -7.21 -8.89 13.08
N ARG A 177 -6.32 -8.07 12.53
CA ARG A 177 -6.48 -6.61 12.54
C ARG A 177 -7.78 -6.20 11.85
N LEU A 178 -7.99 -6.68 10.62
CA LEU A 178 -9.21 -6.41 9.85
C LEU A 178 -10.48 -6.96 10.52
N LYS A 179 -10.38 -8.10 11.22
CA LYS A 179 -11.52 -8.69 11.94
C LYS A 179 -12.00 -7.82 13.11
N LYS A 180 -11.10 -7.12 13.77
CA LYS A 180 -11.42 -6.25 14.93
C LYS A 180 -12.11 -4.95 14.51
N ALA A 181 -11.85 -4.45 13.31
CA ALA A 181 -12.35 -3.17 12.82
C ALA A 181 -13.30 -3.38 11.63
N LYS A 182 -14.51 -3.85 11.91
CA LYS A 182 -15.57 -4.07 10.91
C LYS A 182 -16.55 -2.92 10.89
N LEU A 183 -17.11 -2.67 9.71
CA LEU A 183 -18.29 -1.80 9.60
C LEU A 183 -19.43 -2.38 10.47
N PRO A 184 -20.19 -1.53 11.17
CA PRO A 184 -21.41 -1.95 11.85
C PRO A 184 -22.38 -2.63 10.88
N GLU A 185 -23.10 -3.64 11.38
CA GLU A 185 -24.06 -4.37 10.56
C GLU A 185 -25.11 -3.43 9.93
N GLY A 186 -25.41 -3.66 8.67
CA GLY A 186 -26.40 -2.87 7.92
C GLY A 186 -25.93 -1.49 7.46
N LYS A 187 -24.68 -1.07 7.77
CA LYS A 187 -24.14 0.21 7.30
C LYS A 187 -23.24 0.05 6.08
N THR A 188 -23.41 0.95 5.11
CA THR A 188 -22.44 1.14 4.03
C THR A 188 -21.27 1.98 4.54
N PHE A 189 -20.09 1.86 3.88
CA PHE A 189 -18.94 2.67 4.26
C PHE A 189 -19.18 4.18 4.14
N PRO A 190 -19.83 4.72 3.09
CA PRO A 190 -20.12 6.15 3.02
C PRO A 190 -21.04 6.65 4.14
N GLN A 191 -22.03 5.84 4.56
CA GLN A 191 -22.87 6.18 5.72
C GLN A 191 -22.05 6.26 6.99
N TRP A 192 -21.22 5.22 7.25
CA TRP A 192 -20.34 5.18 8.39
C TRP A 192 -19.35 6.36 8.37
N TYR A 193 -18.77 6.66 7.22
CA TYR A 193 -17.84 7.79 7.08
C TYR A 193 -18.50 9.12 7.45
N ARG A 194 -19.69 9.41 6.93
CA ARG A 194 -20.43 10.66 7.27
C ARG A 194 -20.67 10.80 8.78
N GLU A 195 -21.01 9.71 9.45
CA GLU A 195 -21.24 9.69 10.90
C GLU A 195 -19.95 9.84 11.73
N ASN A 196 -18.80 9.44 11.17
CA ASN A 196 -17.52 9.42 11.88
C ASN A 196 -16.52 10.49 11.39
N ALA A 197 -16.87 11.31 10.39
CA ALA A 197 -15.94 12.27 9.78
C ALA A 197 -15.40 13.29 10.78
N GLU A 198 -16.22 13.74 11.74
CA GLU A 198 -15.79 14.66 12.81
C GLU A 198 -14.85 13.97 13.79
N ALA A 199 -15.16 12.75 14.20
CA ALA A 199 -14.32 11.97 15.11
C ALA A 199 -12.94 11.64 14.48
N LEU A 200 -12.91 11.31 13.19
CA LEU A 200 -11.68 11.11 12.43
C LEU A 200 -10.82 12.39 12.40
N ARG A 201 -11.44 13.55 12.19
CA ARG A 201 -10.73 14.83 12.23
C ARG A 201 -10.24 15.21 13.62
N ALA A 202 -11.02 14.91 14.65
CA ALA A 202 -10.68 15.22 16.03
C ALA A 202 -9.58 14.31 16.59
N ASN A 203 -9.50 13.06 16.14
CA ASN A 203 -8.47 12.10 16.53
C ASN A 203 -7.95 11.35 15.29
N ALA A 204 -6.92 11.90 14.66
CA ALA A 204 -6.33 11.36 13.44
C ALA A 204 -5.72 9.95 13.64
N THR A 205 -5.28 9.63 14.87
CA THR A 205 -4.63 8.36 15.22
C THR A 205 -5.57 7.34 15.85
N ASP A 206 -6.88 7.49 15.66
CA ASP A 206 -7.88 6.51 16.08
C ASP A 206 -7.73 5.22 15.26
N ARG A 207 -6.99 4.28 15.81
CA ARG A 207 -6.61 3.03 15.13
C ARG A 207 -7.80 2.21 14.65
N ASP A 208 -8.89 2.15 15.44
CA ASP A 208 -10.06 1.37 15.06
C ASP A 208 -10.74 1.96 13.82
N ARG A 209 -10.94 3.28 13.80
CA ARG A 209 -11.50 3.98 12.65
C ARG A 209 -10.58 3.93 11.45
N ASN A 210 -9.27 4.13 11.65
CA ASN A 210 -8.28 4.06 10.58
C ASN A 210 -8.23 2.66 9.95
N THR A 211 -8.34 1.59 10.76
CA THR A 211 -8.38 0.21 10.25
C THR A 211 -9.67 -0.07 9.46
N ILE A 212 -10.82 0.52 9.83
CA ILE A 212 -12.05 0.42 9.02
C ILE A 212 -11.83 1.05 7.64
N VAL A 213 -11.26 2.27 7.60
CA VAL A 213 -10.93 2.95 6.32
C VAL A 213 -9.92 2.13 5.53
N ALA A 214 -8.86 1.64 6.19
CA ALA A 214 -7.85 0.79 5.56
C ALA A 214 -8.45 -0.48 4.95
N GLY A 215 -9.42 -1.11 5.64
CA GLY A 215 -10.13 -2.29 5.13
C GLY A 215 -10.88 -2.04 3.81
N VAL A 216 -11.26 -0.80 3.54
CA VAL A 216 -11.93 -0.39 2.30
C VAL A 216 -10.91 0.02 1.22
N LEU A 217 -9.78 0.63 1.60
CA LEU A 217 -8.72 1.03 0.67
C LEU A 217 -7.86 -0.14 0.21
N LEU A 218 -7.64 -1.13 1.07
CA LEU A 218 -6.78 -2.28 0.81
C LEU A 218 -7.15 -3.03 -0.48
N PRO A 219 -8.42 -3.42 -0.73
CA PRO A 219 -8.80 -4.09 -1.97
C PRO A 219 -8.52 -3.27 -3.23
N LEU A 220 -8.61 -1.92 -3.15
CA LEU A 220 -8.31 -1.04 -4.28
C LEU A 220 -6.83 -1.09 -4.63
N LEU A 221 -5.95 -1.03 -3.62
CA LEU A 221 -4.50 -1.08 -3.79
C LEU A 221 -3.99 -2.50 -4.11
N GLU A 222 -4.69 -3.54 -3.67
CA GLU A 222 -4.38 -4.92 -4.08
C GLU A 222 -4.74 -5.19 -5.54
N ALA A 223 -5.83 -4.58 -6.04
CA ALA A 223 -6.24 -4.68 -7.43
C ALA A 223 -5.36 -3.84 -8.38
N GLU A 224 -4.84 -2.72 -7.91
CA GLU A 224 -4.02 -1.78 -8.68
C GLU A 224 -2.76 -1.38 -7.88
N PRO A 225 -1.82 -2.30 -7.64
CA PRO A 225 -0.70 -2.05 -6.74
C PRO A 225 0.27 -0.96 -7.24
N GLU A 226 0.34 -0.71 -8.53
CA GLU A 226 1.10 0.42 -9.10
C GLU A 226 0.55 1.79 -8.63
N ALA A 227 -0.70 1.83 -8.15
CA ALA A 227 -1.29 3.03 -7.58
C ALA A 227 -0.67 3.45 -6.24
N TRP A 228 0.17 2.60 -5.61
CA TRP A 228 0.97 3.03 -4.46
C TRP A 228 1.82 4.26 -4.79
N GLU A 229 2.32 4.41 -6.01
CA GLU A 229 3.07 5.62 -6.43
C GLU A 229 2.25 6.91 -6.22
N ALA A 230 0.92 6.83 -6.30
CA ALA A 230 0.04 7.99 -6.11
C ALA A 230 0.15 8.63 -4.72
N VAL A 231 0.48 7.85 -3.68
CA VAL A 231 0.56 8.37 -2.31
C VAL A 231 1.67 9.41 -2.13
N SER A 232 2.71 9.39 -2.98
CA SER A 232 3.77 10.42 -3.00
C SER A 232 3.27 11.83 -3.33
N TYR A 233 2.06 11.93 -3.83
CA TYR A 233 1.47 13.19 -4.23
C TYR A 233 0.38 13.67 -3.26
N LEU A 234 0.11 12.89 -2.20
CA LEU A 234 -0.97 13.17 -1.25
C LEU A 234 -0.79 14.54 -0.57
N ASN A 235 0.41 14.80 -0.08
CA ASN A 235 0.74 15.96 0.74
C ASN A 235 1.48 17.08 -0.02
N LYS A 236 1.45 17.06 -1.35
CA LYS A 236 2.18 18.04 -2.19
C LYS A 236 1.60 19.43 -2.16
N GLU A 237 0.29 19.58 -1.96
CA GLU A 237 -0.37 20.86 -1.98
C GLU A 237 -0.47 21.45 -0.58
N THR A 238 -0.15 22.71 -0.43
CA THR A 238 -0.31 23.47 0.83
C THR A 238 -1.57 24.31 0.73
N PHE A 239 -2.44 24.23 1.74
CA PHE A 239 -3.67 24.99 1.81
C PHE A 239 -3.46 26.27 2.64
N PRO A 240 -3.77 27.47 2.09
CA PRO A 240 -3.56 28.73 2.80
C PRO A 240 -4.58 29.00 3.92
N GLY A 241 -5.61 28.18 4.05
CA GLY A 241 -6.69 28.32 5.04
C GLY A 241 -7.41 27.00 5.33
N PRO A 242 -8.55 27.05 6.00
CA PRO A 242 -9.36 25.85 6.25
C PRO A 242 -9.74 25.17 4.93
N TYR A 243 -9.66 23.83 4.93
CA TYR A 243 -10.00 23.01 3.78
C TYR A 243 -10.72 21.72 4.22
N THR A 244 -11.45 21.11 3.30
CA THR A 244 -12.20 19.90 3.52
C THR A 244 -11.42 18.66 3.02
N PHE A 245 -11.88 17.47 3.36
CA PHE A 245 -11.34 16.24 2.78
C PHE A 245 -11.57 16.18 1.26
N GLN A 246 -12.70 16.73 0.77
CA GLN A 246 -12.95 16.86 -0.67
C GLN A 246 -11.88 17.71 -1.36
N ASP A 247 -11.50 18.85 -0.74
CA ASP A 247 -10.46 19.72 -1.29
C ASP A 247 -9.11 19.01 -1.32
N HIS A 248 -8.80 18.23 -0.28
CA HIS A 248 -7.58 17.42 -0.24
C HIS A 248 -7.57 16.36 -1.34
N LEU A 249 -8.67 15.63 -1.57
CA LEU A 249 -8.76 14.66 -2.65
C LEU A 249 -8.68 15.31 -4.04
N LYS A 250 -9.27 16.50 -4.23
CA LYS A 250 -9.12 17.28 -5.47
C LYS A 250 -7.67 17.70 -5.69
N ALA A 251 -6.99 18.16 -4.64
CA ALA A 251 -5.58 18.49 -4.67
C ALA A 251 -4.71 17.27 -5.00
N TRP A 252 -4.93 16.16 -4.30
CA TRP A 252 -4.22 14.91 -4.58
C TRP A 252 -4.36 14.48 -6.03
N ARG A 253 -5.61 14.43 -6.57
CA ARG A 253 -5.86 14.11 -8.00
C ARG A 253 -5.12 15.06 -8.94
N ARG A 254 -5.08 16.35 -8.64
CA ARG A 254 -4.43 17.39 -9.44
C ARG A 254 -2.91 17.24 -9.47
N GLN A 255 -2.32 16.90 -8.31
CA GLN A 255 -0.88 16.70 -8.14
C GLN A 255 -0.38 15.38 -8.74
N CYS A 256 -1.24 14.37 -8.83
CA CYS A 256 -0.87 13.08 -9.41
C CYS A 256 -0.60 13.15 -10.91
N PRO A 257 0.38 12.39 -11.41
CA PRO A 257 0.49 12.06 -12.82
C PRO A 257 -0.83 11.52 -13.37
N GLU A 258 -1.09 11.74 -14.65
CA GLU A 258 -2.34 11.34 -15.30
C GLU A 258 -2.69 9.87 -15.07
N LYS A 259 -1.69 8.99 -15.15
CA LYS A 259 -1.84 7.53 -14.93
C LYS A 259 -2.47 7.15 -13.59
N HIS A 260 -2.39 8.01 -12.55
CA HIS A 260 -2.93 7.74 -11.21
C HIS A 260 -4.21 8.49 -10.88
N ARG A 261 -4.64 9.44 -11.73
CA ARG A 261 -5.84 10.25 -11.45
C ARG A 261 -7.12 9.44 -11.38
N ALA A 262 -7.21 8.37 -12.17
CA ALA A 262 -8.34 7.43 -12.13
C ALA A 262 -8.41 6.68 -10.80
N PHE A 263 -7.28 6.28 -10.22
CA PHE A 263 -7.22 5.66 -8.91
C PHE A 263 -7.71 6.61 -7.80
N VAL A 264 -7.24 7.87 -7.80
CA VAL A 264 -7.72 8.87 -6.82
C VAL A 264 -9.22 9.10 -6.94
N ALA A 265 -9.76 9.10 -8.17
CA ALA A 265 -11.20 9.19 -8.38
C ALA A 265 -11.96 7.95 -7.82
N LYS A 266 -11.41 6.73 -7.93
CA LYS A 266 -11.97 5.53 -7.29
C LYS A 266 -11.99 5.65 -5.78
N VAL A 267 -10.88 6.15 -5.19
CA VAL A 267 -10.83 6.43 -3.74
C VAL A 267 -11.93 7.41 -3.34
N ALA A 268 -12.06 8.55 -4.03
CA ALA A 268 -13.10 9.54 -3.73
C ALA A 268 -14.51 8.95 -3.84
N LYS A 269 -14.77 8.15 -4.87
CA LYS A 269 -16.05 7.45 -5.06
C LYS A 269 -16.38 6.52 -3.90
N THR A 270 -15.39 5.90 -3.28
CA THR A 270 -15.57 5.04 -2.11
C THR A 270 -16.17 5.80 -0.93
N PHE A 271 -15.88 7.10 -0.81
CA PHE A 271 -16.45 8.00 0.19
C PHE A 271 -17.72 8.73 -0.29
N GLU A 272 -18.20 8.44 -1.50
CA GLU A 272 -19.27 9.20 -2.19
C GLU A 272 -18.93 10.70 -2.32
N ILE A 273 -17.64 11.02 -2.52
CA ILE A 273 -17.16 12.38 -2.73
C ILE A 273 -16.97 12.62 -4.24
N SER A 274 -17.66 13.65 -4.78
CA SER A 274 -17.45 14.10 -6.15
C SER A 274 -16.17 14.93 -6.26
N LEU A 275 -15.35 14.62 -7.26
CA LEU A 275 -14.16 15.42 -7.61
C LEU A 275 -14.45 16.35 -8.82
N ASP A 276 -15.59 16.20 -9.46
CA ASP A 276 -16.06 17.00 -10.57
C ASP A 276 -17.02 18.05 -10.03
N GLY A 277 -16.76 19.32 -10.29
CA GLY A 277 -17.51 20.47 -9.81
C GLY A 277 -16.55 21.61 -9.48
N SER A 278 -16.85 22.79 -10.03
CA SER A 278 -16.14 24.04 -9.65
C SER A 278 -16.31 24.33 -8.15
N PRO A 279 -15.35 25.02 -7.55
CA PRO A 279 -15.46 25.47 -6.18
C PRO A 279 -16.67 26.39 -5.95
#